data_987532243089bfbf636085bf2439005d
#
_entry.id   987532243089bfbf636085bf2439005d
#
_cell.length_a   1.000
_cell.length_b   1.000
_cell.length_c   1.000
_cell.angle_alpha   90.00
_cell.angle_beta   90.00
_cell.angle_gamma   90.00
#
_symmetry.space_group_name_H-M   'P 1'
#
loop_
_entity.id
_entity.type
_entity.pdbx_description
1 polymer ?
#
loop_
_entity_poly.entity_id
_entity_poly.type
_entity_poly.pdbx_seq_one_letter_code
_entity_poly.pdbx_strand_id
1 'polypeptide(L)'
;MMDFKGMYEAQKAFRNRIDYKGLDRFEKLILALQVELGECANEWRGFKFWSVDQEPRVGKERKLQILNFESLEELLESIPRNPLLEEYVDGLHFILELGIEIYFEDFEMIYRLAEVDRQRPVTSQFRRIFFLVSTLDKNKSAITFIELISEYLILGELLEFSFEEIEEAYYQKNAVNHNRQNEGY
;
A
#
# COMPACT_ATOMS: atom_id res chain seq x y z
N MET A 1 3.82 16.36 -4.43
CA MET A 1 4.16 15.21 -5.32
C MET A 1 4.83 14.20 -4.45
N MET A 2 4.37 12.94 -4.45
CA MET A 2 4.88 11.86 -3.61
C MET A 2 6.35 11.53 -3.92
N ASP A 3 7.21 11.36 -2.91
CA ASP A 3 8.63 11.00 -3.11
C ASP A 3 8.81 9.49 -3.29
N PHE A 4 8.45 8.98 -4.49
CA PHE A 4 8.65 7.57 -4.81
C PHE A 4 10.09 7.11 -4.72
N LYS A 5 11.04 7.96 -5.08
CA LYS A 5 12.45 7.60 -5.02
C LYS A 5 12.90 7.39 -3.57
N GLY A 6 12.50 8.29 -2.67
CA GLY A 6 12.79 8.16 -1.24
C GLY A 6 12.18 6.90 -0.65
N MET A 7 10.90 6.62 -0.93
CA MET A 7 10.24 5.40 -0.47
C MET A 7 10.90 4.12 -1.03
N TYR A 8 11.30 4.13 -2.30
CA TYR A 8 11.98 2.99 -2.92
C TYR A 8 13.36 2.72 -2.29
N GLU A 9 14.13 3.77 -1.98
CA GLU A 9 15.42 3.60 -1.30
C GLU A 9 15.22 3.14 0.17
N ALA A 10 14.18 3.63 0.87
CA ALA A 10 13.81 3.13 2.19
C ALA A 10 13.43 1.65 2.14
N GLN A 11 12.67 1.22 1.12
CA GLN A 11 12.32 -0.17 0.90
C GLN A 11 13.54 -1.06 0.61
N LYS A 12 14.50 -0.59 -0.20
CA LYS A 12 15.77 -1.29 -0.42
C LYS A 12 16.56 -1.47 0.89
N ALA A 13 16.60 -0.44 1.73
CA ALA A 13 17.28 -0.51 3.02
C ALA A 13 16.63 -1.57 3.93
N PHE A 14 15.31 -1.62 3.98
CA PHE A 14 14.57 -2.64 4.72
C PHE A 14 14.82 -4.04 4.16
N ARG A 15 14.67 -4.22 2.85
CA ARG A 15 14.89 -5.49 2.14
C ARG A 15 16.26 -6.12 2.45
N ASN A 16 17.32 -5.29 2.52
CA ASN A 16 18.68 -5.75 2.79
C ASN A 16 18.87 -6.36 4.18
N ARG A 17 17.89 -6.17 5.08
CA ARG A 17 17.87 -6.78 6.42
C ARG A 17 17.22 -8.17 6.42
N ILE A 18 16.45 -8.50 5.38
CA ILE A 18 15.76 -9.79 5.27
C ILE A 18 16.70 -10.81 4.62
N ASP A 19 17.22 -11.76 5.42
CA ASP A 19 18.10 -12.84 4.91
C ASP A 19 17.26 -13.92 4.22
N TYR A 20 16.74 -13.59 3.03
CA TYR A 20 16.03 -14.55 2.19
C TYR A 20 16.83 -14.92 0.95
N LYS A 21 17.19 -16.21 0.80
CA LYS A 21 18.03 -16.74 -0.30
C LYS A 21 17.25 -17.62 -1.28
N GLY A 22 15.93 -17.73 -1.12
CA GLY A 22 15.10 -18.48 -2.05
C GLY A 22 15.02 -17.82 -3.43
N LEU A 23 14.84 -18.64 -4.48
CA LEU A 23 14.70 -18.17 -5.85
C LEU A 23 13.25 -17.77 -6.21
N ASP A 24 12.31 -17.99 -5.30
CA ASP A 24 10.88 -17.78 -5.46
C ASP A 24 10.37 -16.47 -4.79
N ARG A 25 11.27 -15.53 -4.50
CA ARG A 25 10.91 -14.25 -3.87
C ARG A 25 9.86 -13.50 -4.68
N PHE A 26 10.04 -13.39 -5.99
CA PHE A 26 9.12 -12.67 -6.85
C PHE A 26 7.69 -13.24 -6.79
N GLU A 27 7.54 -14.57 -6.87
CA GLU A 27 6.24 -15.24 -6.79
C GLU A 27 5.57 -15.03 -5.42
N LYS A 28 6.35 -15.05 -4.34
CA LYS A 28 5.87 -14.77 -2.99
C LYS A 28 5.42 -13.32 -2.82
N LEU A 29 6.12 -12.37 -3.42
CA LEU A 29 5.74 -10.95 -3.42
C LEU A 29 4.45 -10.72 -4.22
N ILE A 30 4.28 -11.40 -5.34
CA ILE A 30 3.02 -11.37 -6.11
C ILE A 30 1.85 -11.86 -5.25
N LEU A 31 2.01 -13.00 -4.55
CA LEU A 31 0.96 -13.52 -3.68
C LEU A 31 0.69 -12.59 -2.49
N ALA A 32 1.75 -12.06 -1.85
CA ALA A 32 1.61 -11.12 -0.75
C ALA A 32 0.83 -9.87 -1.20
N LEU A 33 1.19 -9.27 -2.34
CA LEU A 33 0.45 -8.12 -2.89
C LEU A 33 -1.02 -8.47 -3.16
N GLN A 34 -1.33 -9.67 -3.65
CA GLN A 34 -2.72 -10.08 -3.87
C GLN A 34 -3.50 -10.21 -2.56
N VAL A 35 -2.86 -10.64 -1.48
CA VAL A 35 -3.46 -10.70 -0.14
C VAL A 35 -3.78 -9.30 0.36
N GLU A 36 -2.81 -8.37 0.35
CA GLU A 36 -3.02 -6.98 0.79
C GLU A 36 -4.09 -6.26 -0.03
N LEU A 37 -4.15 -6.50 -1.35
CA LEU A 37 -5.24 -5.99 -2.19
C LEU A 37 -6.61 -6.51 -1.74
N GLY A 38 -6.68 -7.77 -1.33
CA GLY A 38 -7.91 -8.36 -0.79
C GLY A 38 -8.27 -7.76 0.57
N GLU A 39 -7.29 -7.53 1.45
CA GLU A 39 -7.48 -6.90 2.76
C GLU A 39 -7.89 -5.43 2.61
N CYS A 40 -7.23 -4.67 1.72
CA CYS A 40 -7.62 -3.30 1.38
C CYS A 40 -9.06 -3.24 0.83
N ALA A 41 -9.44 -4.14 -0.08
CA ALA A 41 -10.83 -4.20 -0.57
C ALA A 41 -11.81 -4.54 0.55
N ASN A 42 -11.42 -5.40 1.51
CA ASN A 42 -12.23 -5.75 2.68
C ASN A 42 -12.47 -4.57 3.62
N GLU A 43 -11.48 -3.69 3.78
CA GLU A 43 -11.62 -2.47 4.60
C GLU A 43 -12.38 -1.37 3.84
N TRP A 44 -12.24 -1.30 2.49
CA TRP A 44 -13.06 -0.41 1.65
C TRP A 44 -14.54 -0.78 1.65
N ARG A 45 -14.89 -2.08 1.67
CA ARG A 45 -16.23 -2.65 1.82
C ARG A 45 -17.24 -2.37 0.70
N GLY A 46 -17.06 -1.39 -0.15
CA GLY A 46 -18.04 -0.95 -1.15
C GLY A 46 -18.46 -2.02 -2.18
N PHE A 47 -17.72 -3.15 -2.31
CA PHE A 47 -18.11 -4.28 -3.16
C PHE A 47 -19.11 -5.25 -2.48
N LYS A 48 -19.34 -5.11 -1.16
CA LYS A 48 -20.14 -6.05 -0.36
C LYS A 48 -21.64 -5.75 -0.52
N PHE A 49 -22.18 -5.92 -1.72
CA PHE A 49 -23.59 -5.64 -2.03
C PHE A 49 -24.59 -6.42 -1.14
N TRP A 50 -24.13 -7.47 -0.47
CA TRP A 50 -24.92 -8.28 0.46
C TRP A 50 -24.92 -7.75 1.90
N SER A 51 -24.19 -6.70 2.19
CA SER A 51 -24.05 -6.08 3.51
C SER A 51 -24.78 -4.76 3.57
N VAL A 52 -25.38 -4.44 4.72
CA VAL A 52 -25.89 -3.09 5.00
C VAL A 52 -24.79 -2.10 5.36
N ASP A 53 -23.63 -2.59 5.82
CA ASP A 53 -22.43 -1.82 6.13
C ASP A 53 -21.44 -1.95 4.97
N GLN A 54 -21.49 -0.97 4.06
CA GLN A 54 -20.63 -0.86 2.88
C GLN A 54 -19.69 0.35 2.96
N GLU A 55 -19.65 1.01 4.11
CA GLU A 55 -18.79 2.18 4.32
C GLU A 55 -17.34 1.73 4.57
N PRO A 56 -16.37 2.50 4.05
CA PRO A 56 -14.96 2.28 4.33
C PRO A 56 -14.66 2.32 5.82
N ARG A 57 -13.73 1.47 6.26
CA ARG A 57 -13.19 1.54 7.61
C ARG A 57 -12.05 2.55 7.67
N VAL A 58 -12.41 3.80 7.53
CA VAL A 58 -11.58 4.95 7.90
C VAL A 58 -11.78 5.19 9.40
N GLY A 59 -10.72 5.55 10.12
CA GLY A 59 -10.76 5.66 11.57
C GLY A 59 -12.04 6.34 12.04
N LYS A 60 -12.93 5.58 12.66
CA LYS A 60 -14.10 6.19 13.29
C LYS A 60 -13.55 7.14 14.34
N GLU A 61 -13.93 8.43 14.24
CA GLU A 61 -13.69 9.39 15.28
C GLU A 61 -14.06 8.73 16.63
N ARG A 62 -13.06 8.21 17.35
CA ARG A 62 -13.24 8.11 18.79
C ARG A 62 -13.45 9.55 19.19
N LYS A 63 -14.70 9.90 19.53
CA LYS A 63 -14.98 11.18 20.20
C LYS A 63 -13.83 11.38 21.16
N LEU A 64 -13.00 12.37 20.85
CA LEU A 64 -11.96 12.84 21.74
C LEU A 64 -12.68 13.23 23.04
N GLN A 65 -12.90 12.25 23.90
CA GLN A 65 -13.03 12.56 25.32
C GLN A 65 -11.68 13.18 25.63
N ILE A 66 -11.72 14.35 26.21
CA ILE A 66 -10.54 15.04 26.75
C ILE A 66 -10.03 14.10 27.85
N LEU A 67 -9.26 13.11 27.44
CA LEU A 67 -8.55 12.19 28.30
C LEU A 67 -7.25 12.88 28.64
N ASN A 68 -7.01 13.08 29.92
CA ASN A 68 -5.67 13.42 30.39
C ASN A 68 -4.81 12.18 30.13
N PHE A 69 -4.00 12.21 29.07
CA PHE A 69 -3.04 11.13 28.77
C PHE A 69 -1.92 11.19 29.79
N GLU A 70 -1.67 10.09 30.48
CA GLU A 70 -0.59 9.98 31.48
C GLU A 70 0.76 9.63 30.80
N SER A 71 0.73 9.14 29.54
CA SER A 71 1.93 8.79 28.78
C SER A 71 1.82 9.09 27.28
N LEU A 72 2.96 9.19 26.60
CA LEU A 72 3.03 9.30 25.13
C LEU A 72 2.46 8.03 24.45
N GLU A 73 2.59 6.87 25.08
CA GLU A 73 2.07 5.59 24.58
C GLU A 73 0.53 5.62 24.54
N GLU A 74 -0.11 6.08 25.61
CA GLU A 74 -1.57 6.25 25.64
C GLU A 74 -2.06 7.26 24.60
N LEU A 75 -1.30 8.35 24.37
CA LEU A 75 -1.61 9.31 23.32
C LEU A 75 -1.54 8.65 21.94
N LEU A 76 -0.48 7.88 21.65
CA LEU A 76 -0.30 7.18 20.38
C LEU A 76 -1.37 6.11 20.15
N GLU A 77 -1.78 5.37 21.19
CA GLU A 77 -2.87 4.41 21.11
C GLU A 77 -4.24 5.08 20.90
N SER A 78 -4.37 6.35 21.24
CA SER A 78 -5.60 7.15 21.07
C SER A 78 -5.76 7.71 19.67
N ILE A 79 -4.71 7.73 18.84
CA ILE A 79 -4.78 8.19 17.45
C ILE A 79 -5.75 7.26 16.68
N PRO A 80 -6.77 7.81 16.00
CA PRO A 80 -7.68 7.00 15.21
C PRO A 80 -6.89 6.24 14.15
N ARG A 81 -6.91 4.89 14.21
CA ARG A 81 -6.34 4.06 13.15
C ARG A 81 -7.20 4.19 11.90
N ASN A 82 -6.56 4.22 10.75
CA ASN A 82 -7.22 4.11 9.45
C ASN A 82 -6.89 2.75 8.81
N PRO A 83 -7.67 1.69 9.13
CA PRO A 83 -7.38 0.35 8.61
C PRO A 83 -7.31 0.31 7.08
N LEU A 84 -8.16 1.08 6.39
CA LEU A 84 -8.13 1.12 4.93
C LEU A 84 -6.81 1.68 4.38
N LEU A 85 -6.28 2.74 5.00
CA LEU A 85 -4.98 3.31 4.62
C LEU A 85 -3.82 2.37 5.00
N GLU A 86 -3.92 1.68 6.14
CA GLU A 86 -2.93 0.69 6.57
C GLU A 86 -2.76 -0.41 5.53
N GLU A 87 -3.86 -1.05 5.09
CA GLU A 87 -3.83 -2.12 4.09
C GLU A 87 -3.41 -1.60 2.70
N TYR A 88 -3.82 -0.38 2.35
CA TYR A 88 -3.34 0.26 1.13
C TYR A 88 -1.83 0.45 1.15
N VAL A 89 -1.26 0.92 2.26
CA VAL A 89 0.19 1.13 2.39
C VAL A 89 0.95 -0.21 2.42
N ASP A 90 0.40 -1.27 3.02
CA ASP A 90 1.00 -2.59 3.00
C ASP A 90 1.11 -3.14 1.57
N GLY A 91 0.07 -2.94 0.75
CA GLY A 91 0.16 -3.23 -0.69
C GLY A 91 1.22 -2.39 -1.41
N LEU A 92 1.39 -1.11 -1.05
CA LEU A 92 2.43 -0.25 -1.64
C LEU A 92 3.84 -0.74 -1.33
N HIS A 93 4.09 -1.24 -0.11
CA HIS A 93 5.37 -1.87 0.25
C HIS A 93 5.70 -3.04 -0.70
N PHE A 94 4.76 -3.93 -0.99
CA PHE A 94 4.97 -5.04 -1.92
C PHE A 94 5.12 -4.60 -3.37
N ILE A 95 4.44 -3.54 -3.80
CA ILE A 95 4.66 -2.96 -5.14
C ILE A 95 6.10 -2.44 -5.27
N LEU A 96 6.62 -1.72 -4.27
CA LEU A 96 8.00 -1.25 -4.29
C LEU A 96 9.01 -2.41 -4.27
N GLU A 97 8.75 -3.48 -3.50
CA GLU A 97 9.55 -4.72 -3.53
C GLU A 97 9.58 -5.37 -4.90
N LEU A 98 8.44 -5.46 -5.59
CA LEU A 98 8.37 -5.97 -6.96
C LEU A 98 9.18 -5.10 -7.94
N GLY A 99 9.14 -3.77 -7.77
CA GLY A 99 9.99 -2.85 -8.53
C GLY A 99 11.47 -3.12 -8.32
N ILE A 100 11.90 -3.40 -7.09
CA ILE A 100 13.29 -3.77 -6.78
C ILE A 100 13.67 -5.11 -7.45
N GLU A 101 12.78 -6.10 -7.46
CA GLU A 101 13.02 -7.40 -8.10
C GLU A 101 13.25 -7.29 -9.61
N ILE A 102 12.60 -6.36 -10.28
CA ILE A 102 12.74 -6.15 -11.73
C ILE A 102 13.74 -5.04 -12.07
N TYR A 103 14.47 -4.50 -11.09
CA TYR A 103 15.46 -3.42 -11.26
C TYR A 103 14.87 -2.15 -11.89
N PHE A 104 13.67 -1.76 -11.45
CA PHE A 104 12.99 -0.57 -11.96
C PHE A 104 13.61 0.72 -11.39
N GLU A 105 13.90 1.71 -12.25
CA GLU A 105 14.52 2.98 -11.85
C GLU A 105 13.89 4.24 -12.50
N ASP A 106 12.90 4.07 -13.40
CA ASP A 106 12.28 5.19 -14.12
C ASP A 106 11.02 5.74 -13.42
N PHE A 107 11.23 6.45 -12.30
CA PHE A 107 10.13 7.01 -11.49
C PHE A 107 9.38 8.16 -12.18
N GLU A 108 9.98 8.87 -13.14
CA GLU A 108 9.31 9.97 -13.84
C GLU A 108 8.14 9.47 -14.69
N MET A 109 8.23 8.26 -15.22
CA MET A 109 7.20 7.67 -16.08
C MET A 109 5.92 7.32 -15.31
N ILE A 110 6.03 7.01 -14.01
CA ILE A 110 4.89 6.72 -13.13
C ILE A 110 3.92 7.90 -13.09
N TYR A 111 4.43 9.11 -12.91
CA TYR A 111 3.60 10.32 -12.81
C TYR A 111 2.89 10.68 -14.11
N ARG A 112 3.49 10.35 -15.26
CA ARG A 112 2.91 10.66 -16.58
C ARG A 112 1.69 9.78 -16.90
N LEU A 113 1.67 8.56 -16.39
CA LEU A 113 0.57 7.61 -16.65
C LEU A 113 -0.56 7.71 -15.62
N ALA A 114 -0.30 8.20 -14.41
CA ALA A 114 -1.31 8.38 -13.37
C ALA A 114 -2.35 9.49 -13.70
N GLU A 115 -2.19 10.23 -14.78
CA GLU A 115 -3.15 11.26 -15.21
C GLU A 115 -4.38 10.70 -15.96
N VAL A 116 -4.46 9.39 -16.19
CA VAL A 116 -5.46 8.79 -17.09
C VAL A 116 -6.61 8.13 -16.29
N ASP A 117 -7.83 8.62 -16.52
CA ASP A 117 -9.14 8.03 -16.13
C ASP A 117 -9.43 7.88 -14.62
N ARG A 118 -9.62 9.02 -13.95
CA ARG A 118 -10.07 9.11 -12.54
C ARG A 118 -11.56 8.85 -12.31
N GLN A 119 -12.34 8.46 -13.34
CA GLN A 119 -13.80 8.25 -13.23
C GLN A 119 -14.20 6.78 -13.10
N ARG A 120 -13.22 5.88 -13.04
CA ARG A 120 -13.49 4.44 -12.95
C ARG A 120 -14.08 4.08 -11.57
N PRO A 121 -15.15 3.25 -11.52
CA PRO A 121 -15.64 2.74 -10.23
C PRO A 121 -14.55 1.99 -9.45
N VAL A 122 -14.48 2.19 -8.13
CA VAL A 122 -13.46 1.59 -7.25
C VAL A 122 -13.37 0.05 -7.41
N THR A 123 -14.52 -0.64 -7.53
CA THR A 123 -14.54 -2.09 -7.82
C THR A 123 -13.81 -2.45 -9.11
N SER A 124 -13.98 -1.63 -10.16
CA SER A 124 -13.29 -1.85 -11.44
C SER A 124 -11.79 -1.55 -11.32
N GLN A 125 -11.42 -0.58 -10.48
CA GLN A 125 -10.04 -0.25 -10.20
C GLN A 125 -9.31 -1.40 -9.50
N PHE A 126 -9.87 -1.97 -8.44
CA PHE A 126 -9.32 -3.17 -7.80
C PHE A 126 -9.14 -4.32 -8.81
N ARG A 127 -10.15 -4.60 -9.62
CA ARG A 127 -10.06 -5.66 -10.65
C ARG A 127 -8.96 -5.41 -11.69
N ARG A 128 -8.76 -4.14 -12.09
CA ARG A 128 -7.68 -3.75 -13.01
C ARG A 128 -6.31 -4.02 -12.37
N ILE A 129 -6.14 -3.68 -11.10
CA ILE A 129 -4.89 -3.92 -10.37
C ILE A 129 -4.63 -5.43 -10.24
N PHE A 130 -5.60 -6.25 -9.84
CA PHE A 130 -5.45 -7.71 -9.80
C PHE A 130 -5.04 -8.30 -11.15
N PHE A 131 -5.62 -7.78 -12.25
CA PHE A 131 -5.22 -8.19 -13.59
C PHE A 131 -3.77 -7.84 -13.91
N LEU A 132 -3.33 -6.62 -13.54
CA LEU A 132 -1.95 -6.19 -13.76
C LEU A 132 -0.95 -6.96 -12.91
N VAL A 133 -1.27 -7.28 -11.65
CA VAL A 133 -0.45 -8.13 -10.79
C VAL A 133 -0.26 -9.51 -11.44
N SER A 134 -1.35 -10.14 -11.93
CA SER A 134 -1.29 -11.42 -12.61
C SER A 134 -0.55 -11.36 -13.96
N THR A 135 -0.55 -10.19 -14.61
CA THR A 135 0.17 -9.97 -15.86
C THR A 135 1.66 -9.79 -15.59
N LEU A 136 2.01 -9.03 -14.55
CA LEU A 136 3.39 -8.83 -14.10
C LEU A 136 4.05 -10.14 -13.69
N ASP A 137 3.31 -11.02 -13.01
CA ASP A 137 3.77 -12.37 -12.65
C ASP A 137 4.27 -13.16 -13.87
N LYS A 138 3.58 -13.02 -14.99
CA LYS A 138 3.91 -13.76 -16.23
C LYS A 138 5.05 -13.14 -17.02
N ASN A 139 5.13 -11.81 -17.12
CA ASN A 139 6.01 -11.14 -18.07
C ASN A 139 7.17 -10.38 -17.42
N LYS A 140 7.10 -10.07 -16.12
CA LYS A 140 8.08 -9.29 -15.34
C LYS A 140 8.51 -7.99 -16.06
N SER A 141 7.58 -7.37 -16.80
CA SER A 141 7.84 -6.23 -17.67
C SER A 141 7.84 -4.93 -16.91
N ALA A 142 8.83 -4.06 -17.14
CA ALA A 142 8.86 -2.70 -16.60
C ALA A 142 7.63 -1.88 -17.02
N ILE A 143 7.11 -2.06 -18.24
CA ILE A 143 5.91 -1.38 -18.73
C ILE A 143 4.68 -1.81 -17.89
N THR A 144 4.51 -3.13 -17.68
CA THR A 144 3.42 -3.64 -16.82
C THR A 144 3.56 -3.16 -15.39
N PHE A 145 4.76 -3.05 -14.88
CA PHE A 145 5.02 -2.50 -13.54
C PHE A 145 4.64 -1.03 -13.44
N ILE A 146 5.00 -0.21 -14.44
CA ILE A 146 4.62 1.22 -14.50
C ILE A 146 3.09 1.35 -14.53
N GLU A 147 2.40 0.54 -15.35
CA GLU A 147 0.95 0.51 -15.35
C GLU A 147 0.38 0.12 -13.98
N LEU A 148 0.94 -0.91 -13.34
CA LEU A 148 0.50 -1.38 -12.02
C LEU A 148 0.59 -0.29 -10.97
N ILE A 149 1.76 0.35 -10.82
CA ILE A 149 1.96 1.38 -9.80
C ILE A 149 1.12 2.63 -10.11
N SER A 150 0.97 3.02 -11.38
CA SER A 150 0.12 4.14 -11.77
C SER A 150 -1.35 3.89 -11.45
N GLU A 151 -1.86 2.70 -11.76
CA GLU A 151 -3.25 2.31 -11.42
C GLU A 151 -3.43 2.16 -9.90
N TYR A 152 -2.38 1.80 -9.16
CA TYR A 152 -2.42 1.76 -7.70
C TYR A 152 -2.55 3.15 -7.09
N LEU A 153 -1.85 4.15 -7.64
CA LEU A 153 -1.99 5.54 -7.21
C LEU A 153 -3.40 6.09 -7.47
N ILE A 154 -3.96 5.77 -8.65
CA ILE A 154 -5.35 6.11 -8.97
C ILE A 154 -6.30 5.47 -7.94
N LEU A 155 -6.04 4.24 -7.49
CA LEU A 155 -6.82 3.63 -6.41
C LEU A 155 -6.75 4.46 -5.13
N GLY A 156 -5.56 4.93 -4.72
CA GLY A 156 -5.40 5.79 -3.54
C GLY A 156 -6.26 7.06 -3.64
N GLU A 157 -6.25 7.75 -4.79
CA GLU A 157 -7.08 8.92 -5.03
C GLU A 157 -8.59 8.56 -4.99
N LEU A 158 -9.00 7.43 -5.56
CA LEU A 158 -10.40 6.96 -5.52
C LEU A 158 -10.86 6.54 -4.12
N LEU A 159 -9.92 6.18 -3.24
CA LEU A 159 -10.14 5.93 -1.82
C LEU A 159 -10.03 7.20 -0.98
N GLU A 160 -9.90 8.37 -1.63
CA GLU A 160 -9.86 9.71 -1.04
C GLU A 160 -8.59 9.98 -0.19
N PHE A 161 -7.49 9.25 -0.45
CA PHE A 161 -6.21 9.51 0.22
C PHE A 161 -5.43 10.60 -0.50
N SER A 162 -4.87 11.54 0.25
CA SER A 162 -3.85 12.46 -0.26
C SER A 162 -2.49 11.77 -0.37
N PHE A 163 -1.62 12.32 -1.21
CA PHE A 163 -0.25 11.81 -1.34
C PHE A 163 0.56 11.96 -0.05
N GLU A 164 0.29 13.01 0.71
CA GLU A 164 0.90 13.27 2.00
C GLU A 164 0.53 12.21 3.04
N GLU A 165 -0.76 11.82 3.11
CA GLU A 165 -1.22 10.75 4.02
C GLU A 165 -0.61 9.40 3.65
N ILE A 166 -0.53 9.06 2.35
CA ILE A 166 0.08 7.82 1.88
C ILE A 166 1.57 7.79 2.25
N GLU A 167 2.30 8.87 1.99
CA GLU A 167 3.74 8.97 2.25
C GLU A 167 4.04 8.88 3.76
N GLU A 168 3.29 9.59 4.60
CA GLU A 168 3.43 9.53 6.05
C GLU A 168 3.15 8.12 6.58
N ALA A 169 2.04 7.51 6.17
CA ALA A 169 1.67 6.15 6.58
C ALA A 169 2.71 5.12 6.11
N TYR A 170 3.28 5.29 4.92
CA TYR A 170 4.36 4.44 4.41
C TYR A 170 5.59 4.47 5.33
N TYR A 171 6.08 5.66 5.70
CA TYR A 171 7.26 5.75 6.57
C TYR A 171 6.99 5.27 7.99
N GLN A 172 5.78 5.49 8.52
CA GLN A 172 5.37 4.92 9.82
C GLN A 172 5.40 3.39 9.78
N LYS A 173 4.83 2.78 8.76
CA LYS A 173 4.84 1.31 8.58
C LYS A 173 6.24 0.77 8.36
N ASN A 174 7.07 1.45 7.56
CA ASN A 174 8.46 1.08 7.34
C ASN A 174 9.23 1.03 8.67
N ALA A 175 9.05 2.02 9.55
CA ALA A 175 9.67 2.03 10.88
C ALA A 175 9.20 0.84 11.74
N VAL A 176 7.90 0.52 11.73
CA VAL A 176 7.36 -0.67 12.43
C VAL A 176 8.00 -1.96 11.89
N ASN A 177 8.12 -2.09 10.57
CA ASN A 177 8.73 -3.26 9.94
C ASN A 177 10.21 -3.41 10.33
N HIS A 178 10.96 -2.30 10.41
CA HIS A 178 12.33 -2.30 10.92
C HIS A 178 12.41 -2.77 12.37
N ASN A 179 11.50 -2.36 13.24
CA ASN A 179 11.45 -2.78 14.65
C ASN A 179 11.14 -4.28 14.78
N ARG A 180 10.18 -4.80 14.01
CA ARG A 180 9.87 -6.24 13.96
C ARG A 180 11.11 -7.07 13.60
N GLN A 181 11.93 -6.62 12.65
CA GLN A 181 13.19 -7.31 12.32
C GLN A 181 14.23 -7.24 13.45
N ASN A 182 14.22 -6.20 14.31
CA ASN A 182 15.08 -6.13 15.49
C ASN A 182 14.67 -7.17 16.55
N GLU A 183 13.37 -7.49 16.62
CA GLU A 183 12.79 -8.43 17.59
C GLU A 183 12.84 -9.89 17.11
N GLY A 184 13.34 -10.14 15.90
CA GLY A 184 13.51 -11.50 15.35
C GLY A 184 12.26 -12.06 14.71
N TYR A 185 11.41 -11.19 14.15
CA TYR A 185 10.20 -11.56 13.40
C TYR A 185 10.55 -12.22 12.07
#